data_c1a55d596238aa9b0fb74bf0041dc977
#
_entry.id   c1a55d596238aa9b0fb74bf0041dc977
#
_cell.length_a   1.000
_cell.length_b   1.000
_cell.length_c   1.000
_cell.angle_alpha   90.00
_cell.angle_beta   90.00
_cell.angle_gamma   90.00
#
_symmetry.space_group_name_H-M   'P 1'
#
loop_
_entity.id
_entity.type
_entity.pdbx_description
1 polymer ?
#
loop_
_entity_poly.entity_id
_entity_poly.type
_entity_poly.pdbx_seq_one_letter_code
_entity_poly.pdbx_strand_id
1 'polypeptide(L)'
;MGRLIEKWFGFSQIREELEARIGELEDENAELLREREYLAAETSELKDANNQLRQKNDKLFITKDKLAKENATLTTEKRQAIRRKRKFICKNQRVRKRQRSIMAKQ
;
A
#
# COMPACT_ATOMS: atom_id res chain seq x y z
N MET A 1 -55.89 55.04 2.54
CA MET A 1 -56.01 53.58 2.77
C MET A 1 -55.30 52.75 1.70
N GLY A 2 -55.27 53.15 0.45
CA GLY A 2 -54.58 52.38 -0.62
C GLY A 2 -53.10 52.18 -0.40
N ARG A 3 -52.35 53.11 0.17
CA ARG A 3 -50.92 53.01 0.44
C ARG A 3 -50.59 51.97 1.52
N LEU A 4 -51.44 51.78 2.52
CA LEU A 4 -51.22 50.76 3.55
C LEU A 4 -51.43 49.34 3.00
N ILE A 5 -52.40 49.19 2.11
CA ILE A 5 -52.67 47.91 1.46
C ILE A 5 -51.51 47.53 0.50
N GLU A 6 -51.02 48.50 -0.29
CA GLU A 6 -49.86 48.33 -1.16
C GLU A 6 -48.59 47.93 -0.38
N LYS A 7 -48.32 48.58 0.72
CA LYS A 7 -47.24 48.29 1.61
C LYS A 7 -47.40 46.89 2.20
N TRP A 8 -48.59 46.52 2.61
CA TRP A 8 -48.89 45.22 3.16
C TRP A 8 -48.66 44.12 2.12
N PHE A 9 -49.09 44.30 0.88
CA PHE A 9 -48.81 43.38 -0.23
C PHE A 9 -47.34 43.28 -0.52
N GLY A 10 -46.59 44.38 -0.51
CA GLY A 10 -45.13 44.36 -0.68
C GLY A 10 -44.40 43.58 0.40
N PHE A 11 -44.79 43.76 1.66
CA PHE A 11 -44.24 42.99 2.77
C PHE A 11 -44.63 41.55 2.72
N SER A 12 -45.87 41.23 2.29
CA SER A 12 -46.31 39.84 2.13
C SER A 12 -45.52 39.10 1.06
N GLN A 13 -45.26 39.76 -0.09
CA GLN A 13 -44.42 39.20 -1.15
C GLN A 13 -42.98 38.97 -0.71
N ILE A 14 -42.38 39.94 -0.03
CA ILE A 14 -41.03 39.84 0.50
C ILE A 14 -40.94 38.66 1.53
N ARG A 15 -41.96 38.58 2.37
CA ARG A 15 -42.04 37.50 3.36
C ARG A 15 -42.16 36.15 2.72
N GLU A 16 -42.96 35.99 1.67
CA GLU A 16 -43.06 34.72 0.92
C GLU A 16 -41.77 34.35 0.25
N GLU A 17 -41.07 35.30 -0.37
CA GLU A 17 -39.77 35.10 -0.98
C GLU A 17 -38.71 34.66 0.06
N LEU A 18 -38.70 35.31 1.23
CA LEU A 18 -37.81 34.98 2.32
C LEU A 18 -38.10 33.59 2.87
N GLU A 19 -39.37 33.23 3.05
CA GLU A 19 -39.78 31.89 3.51
C GLU A 19 -39.37 30.81 2.51
N ALA A 20 -39.55 31.07 1.20
CA ALA A 20 -39.11 30.15 0.15
C ALA A 20 -37.60 29.96 0.17
N ARG A 21 -36.85 31.05 0.35
CA ARG A 21 -35.40 31.02 0.42
C ARG A 21 -34.89 30.32 1.67
N ILE A 22 -35.55 30.51 2.80
CA ILE A 22 -35.26 29.79 4.04
C ILE A 22 -35.44 28.26 3.83
N GLY A 23 -36.54 27.88 3.18
CA GLY A 23 -36.80 26.47 2.83
C GLY A 23 -35.71 25.88 1.95
N GLU A 24 -35.27 26.59 0.90
CA GLU A 24 -34.16 26.18 0.04
C GLU A 24 -32.86 26.01 0.83
N LEU A 25 -32.55 26.97 1.70
CA LEU A 25 -31.32 26.90 2.53
C LEU A 25 -31.39 25.79 3.55
N GLU A 26 -32.54 25.49 4.12
CA GLU A 26 -32.74 24.36 5.01
C GLU A 26 -32.48 23.02 4.28
N ASP A 27 -33.00 22.89 3.05
CA ASP A 27 -32.77 21.72 2.22
C ASP A 27 -31.30 21.55 1.83
N GLU A 28 -30.65 22.67 1.42
CA GLU A 28 -29.21 22.66 1.12
C GLU A 28 -28.37 22.27 2.36
N ASN A 29 -28.74 22.81 3.53
CA ASN A 29 -28.06 22.44 4.78
C ASN A 29 -28.21 20.95 5.10
N ALA A 30 -29.40 20.41 4.89
CA ALA A 30 -29.66 18.98 5.11
C ALA A 30 -28.82 18.13 4.16
N GLU A 31 -28.71 18.50 2.89
CA GLU A 31 -27.85 17.82 1.92
C GLU A 31 -26.38 17.91 2.30
N LEU A 32 -25.90 19.09 2.66
CA LEU A 32 -24.52 19.31 3.09
C LEU A 32 -24.16 18.50 4.33
N LEU A 33 -25.08 18.36 5.27
CA LEU A 33 -24.88 17.49 6.44
C LEU A 33 -24.72 16.03 6.05
N ARG A 34 -25.53 15.56 5.11
CA ARG A 34 -25.41 14.17 4.59
C ARG A 34 -24.09 13.95 3.88
N GLU A 35 -23.69 14.89 3.04
CA GLU A 35 -22.38 14.82 2.36
C GLU A 35 -21.23 14.82 3.37
N ARG A 36 -21.33 15.67 4.38
CA ARG A 36 -20.33 15.73 5.46
C ARG A 36 -20.21 14.38 6.18
N GLU A 37 -21.31 13.77 6.53
CA GLU A 37 -21.34 12.46 7.18
C GLU A 37 -20.74 11.38 6.29
N TYR A 38 -21.11 11.38 5.02
CA TYR A 38 -20.59 10.47 4.02
C TYR A 38 -19.07 10.61 3.88
N LEU A 39 -18.58 11.84 3.73
CA LEU A 39 -17.14 12.10 3.60
C LEU A 39 -16.37 11.75 4.88
N ALA A 40 -16.97 11.96 6.05
CA ALA A 40 -16.36 11.56 7.31
C ALA A 40 -16.20 10.03 7.39
N ALA A 41 -17.22 9.28 6.96
CA ALA A 41 -17.16 7.82 6.90
C ALA A 41 -16.09 7.34 5.90
N GLU A 42 -16.05 7.92 4.70
CA GLU A 42 -15.01 7.60 3.71
C GLU A 42 -13.61 7.91 4.23
N THR A 43 -13.45 9.04 4.88
CA THR A 43 -12.15 9.43 5.46
C THR A 43 -11.69 8.43 6.50
N SER A 44 -12.59 7.96 7.34
CA SER A 44 -12.29 6.93 8.33
C SER A 44 -11.87 5.61 7.68
N GLU A 45 -12.61 5.16 6.67
CA GLU A 45 -12.27 3.96 5.91
C GLU A 45 -10.91 4.07 5.22
N LEU A 46 -10.62 5.22 4.62
CA LEU A 46 -9.33 5.47 3.97
C LEU A 46 -8.16 5.49 4.97
N LYS A 47 -8.37 6.03 6.16
CA LYS A 47 -7.37 5.97 7.24
C LYS A 47 -7.06 4.54 7.63
N ASP A 48 -8.08 3.71 7.80
CA ASP A 48 -7.92 2.30 8.13
C ASP A 48 -7.20 1.55 7.01
N ALA A 49 -7.60 1.78 5.77
CA ALA A 49 -6.94 1.20 4.60
C ALA A 49 -5.46 1.61 4.51
N ASN A 50 -5.16 2.89 4.77
CA ASN A 50 -3.78 3.39 4.79
C ASN A 50 -2.95 2.72 5.89
N ASN A 51 -3.51 2.55 7.08
CA ASN A 51 -2.83 1.86 8.17
C ASN A 51 -2.54 0.40 7.83
N GLN A 52 -3.50 -0.29 7.23
CA GLN A 52 -3.32 -1.66 6.76
C GLN A 52 -2.24 -1.75 5.67
N LEU A 53 -2.23 -0.82 4.72
CA LEU A 53 -1.22 -0.76 3.67
C LEU A 53 0.19 -0.50 4.22
N ARG A 54 0.31 0.38 5.21
CA ARG A 54 1.59 0.62 5.90
C ARG A 54 2.10 -0.64 6.57
N GLN A 55 1.24 -1.35 7.30
CA GLN A 55 1.60 -2.61 7.94
C GLN A 55 2.04 -3.66 6.92
N LYS A 56 1.32 -3.78 5.81
CA LYS A 56 1.70 -4.69 4.72
C LYS A 56 3.02 -4.31 4.09
N ASN A 57 3.25 -3.03 3.86
CA ASN A 57 4.51 -2.53 3.31
C ASN A 57 5.68 -2.82 4.24
N ASP A 58 5.52 -2.62 5.55
CA ASP A 58 6.54 -2.92 6.54
C ASP A 58 6.88 -4.43 6.55
N LYS A 59 5.86 -5.27 6.52
CA LYS A 59 6.05 -6.73 6.44
C LYS A 59 6.75 -7.15 5.15
N LEU A 60 6.36 -6.57 4.02
CA LEU A 60 7.00 -6.85 2.73
C LEU A 60 8.45 -6.41 2.71
N PHE A 61 8.77 -5.26 3.30
CA PHE A 61 10.13 -4.77 3.42
C PHE A 61 11.01 -5.72 4.24
N ILE A 62 10.50 -6.17 5.40
CA ILE A 62 11.19 -7.15 6.25
C ILE A 62 11.40 -8.46 5.50
N THR A 63 10.37 -8.95 4.81
CA THR A 63 10.45 -10.18 4.01
C THR A 63 11.47 -10.05 2.89
N LYS A 64 11.48 -8.91 2.20
CA LYS A 64 12.46 -8.62 1.15
C LYS A 64 13.89 -8.65 1.66
N ASP A 65 14.14 -8.01 2.81
CA ASP A 65 15.48 -8.02 3.44
C ASP A 65 15.90 -9.43 3.83
N LYS A 66 14.99 -10.19 4.42
CA LYS A 66 15.25 -11.58 4.81
C LYS A 66 15.59 -12.44 3.60
N LEU A 67 14.82 -12.32 2.52
CA LEU A 67 15.07 -13.04 1.27
C LEU A 67 16.41 -12.64 0.63
N ALA A 68 16.75 -11.36 0.66
CA ALA A 68 18.03 -10.89 0.14
C ALA A 68 19.21 -11.49 0.91
N LYS A 69 19.11 -11.58 2.24
CA LYS A 69 20.12 -12.20 3.10
C LYS A 69 20.22 -13.71 2.85
N GLU A 70 19.09 -14.39 2.75
CA GLU A 70 19.04 -15.82 2.44
C GLU A 70 19.67 -16.11 1.06
N ASN A 71 19.35 -15.29 0.05
CA ASN A 71 19.94 -15.42 -1.28
C ASN A 71 21.46 -15.22 -1.27
N ALA A 72 21.95 -14.24 -0.52
CA ALA A 72 23.38 -14.02 -0.36
C ALA A 72 24.07 -15.21 0.32
N THR A 73 23.45 -15.76 1.36
CA THR A 73 23.94 -16.96 2.05
C THR A 73 23.97 -18.17 1.14
N LEU A 74 22.89 -18.42 0.40
CA LEU A 74 22.80 -19.52 -0.57
C LEU A 74 23.82 -19.39 -1.68
N THR A 75 24.07 -18.19 -2.18
CA THR A 75 25.10 -17.94 -3.19
C THR A 75 26.48 -18.28 -2.66
N THR A 76 26.79 -17.87 -1.42
CA THR A 76 28.06 -18.18 -0.75
C THR A 76 28.23 -19.68 -0.55
N GLU A 77 27.22 -20.38 -0.05
CA GLU A 77 27.22 -21.82 0.14
C GLU A 77 27.42 -22.58 -1.18
N LYS A 78 26.75 -22.12 -2.24
CA LYS A 78 26.90 -22.69 -3.58
C LYS A 78 28.36 -22.56 -4.07
N ARG A 79 28.97 -21.40 -3.92
CA ARG A 79 30.38 -21.17 -4.29
C ARG A 79 31.32 -22.08 -3.49
N GLN A 80 31.10 -22.23 -2.20
CA GLN A 80 31.90 -23.12 -1.35
C GLN A 80 31.74 -24.57 -1.76
N ALA A 81 30.52 -25.01 -2.07
CA ALA A 81 30.27 -26.38 -2.55
C ALA A 81 30.96 -26.64 -3.89
N ILE A 82 30.95 -25.69 -4.81
CA ILE A 82 31.67 -25.79 -6.08
C ILE A 82 33.17 -25.89 -5.86
N ARG A 83 33.76 -25.10 -4.97
CA ARG A 83 35.18 -25.13 -4.61
C ARG A 83 35.58 -26.50 -4.04
N ARG A 84 34.78 -27.04 -3.10
CA ARG A 84 35.01 -28.37 -2.52
C ARG A 84 34.99 -29.46 -3.59
N LYS A 85 34.03 -29.41 -4.49
CA LYS A 85 33.90 -30.35 -5.60
C LYS A 85 35.11 -30.30 -6.53
N ARG A 86 35.58 -29.09 -6.87
CA ARG A 86 36.80 -28.90 -7.70
C ARG A 86 38.03 -29.48 -7.01
N LYS A 87 38.23 -29.22 -5.72
CA LYS A 87 39.34 -29.79 -4.94
C LYS A 87 39.31 -31.32 -4.93
N PHE A 88 38.12 -31.87 -4.73
CA PHE A 88 37.94 -33.35 -4.73
C PHE A 88 38.29 -33.95 -6.10
N ILE A 89 37.84 -33.33 -7.19
CA ILE A 89 38.16 -33.76 -8.55
C ILE A 89 39.66 -33.66 -8.81
N CYS A 90 40.32 -32.59 -8.41
CA CYS A 90 41.78 -32.43 -8.55
C CYS A 90 42.53 -33.49 -7.77
N LYS A 91 42.14 -33.81 -6.53
CA LYS A 91 42.75 -34.87 -5.74
C LYS A 91 42.61 -36.23 -6.41
N ASN A 92 41.43 -36.54 -6.90
CA ASN A 92 41.19 -37.81 -7.61
C ASN A 92 42.04 -37.95 -8.87
N GLN A 93 42.20 -36.89 -9.64
CA GLN A 93 43.06 -36.86 -10.82
C GLN A 93 44.53 -37.10 -10.44
N ARG A 94 45.02 -36.49 -9.37
CA ARG A 94 46.39 -36.72 -8.87
C ARG A 94 46.61 -38.18 -8.44
N VAL A 95 45.67 -38.73 -7.71
CA VAL A 95 45.72 -40.13 -7.29
C VAL A 95 45.75 -41.08 -8.50
N ARG A 96 44.89 -40.86 -9.47
CA ARG A 96 44.87 -41.63 -10.72
C ARG A 96 46.19 -41.55 -11.47
N LYS A 97 46.79 -40.37 -11.56
CA LYS A 97 48.10 -40.18 -12.20
C LYS A 97 49.20 -40.97 -11.46
N ARG A 98 49.20 -40.93 -10.14
CA ARG A 98 50.15 -41.69 -9.32
C ARG A 98 49.98 -43.17 -9.53
N GLN A 99 48.78 -43.70 -9.53
CA GLN A 99 48.50 -45.13 -9.78
C GLN A 99 48.99 -45.57 -11.17
N ARG A 100 48.73 -44.78 -12.21
CA ARG A 100 49.22 -45.04 -13.57
C ARG A 100 50.75 -45.04 -13.63
N SER A 101 51.39 -44.12 -12.94
CA SER A 101 52.84 -44.03 -12.87
C SER A 101 53.43 -45.24 -12.18
N ILE A 102 52.82 -45.73 -11.09
CA ILE A 102 53.25 -46.95 -10.37
C ILE A 102 53.07 -48.17 -11.25
N MET A 103 51.95 -48.35 -11.94
CA MET A 103 51.67 -49.46 -12.85
C MET A 103 52.64 -49.48 -14.04
N ALA A 104 53.01 -48.33 -14.56
CA ALA A 104 53.94 -48.23 -15.68
C ALA A 104 55.37 -48.63 -15.32
N LYS A 105 55.75 -48.59 -14.05
CA LYS A 105 57.09 -48.99 -13.54
C LYS A 105 57.18 -50.43 -13.18
N GLN A 106 56.07 -51.13 -13.13
CA GLN A 106 56.06 -52.61 -12.94
C GLN A 106 56.17 -53.30 -14.28
#